data_a7693b6e96eb86902dedd8bafaf14acd
#
_entry.id   a7693b6e96eb86902dedd8bafaf14acd
#
_cell.length_a   1.000
_cell.length_b   1.000
_cell.length_c   1.000
_cell.angle_alpha   90.00
_cell.angle_beta   90.00
_cell.angle_gamma   90.00
#
_symmetry.space_group_name_H-M   'P 1'
#
loop_
_entity.id
_entity.type
_entity.pdbx_description
1 polymer ?
#
loop_
_entity_poly.entity_id
_entity_poly.type
_entity_poly.pdbx_seq_one_letter_code
_entity_poly.pdbx_strand_id
1 'polypeptide(L)'
;MVAPNPEFISELSAAGGDGAKMCFQCGTCTAGCPSGKITAYRIRKLMRMAQLGLKEDIISSEDLWQCTTCYTCEERCPRGVPIVDVVIALRNIAVANGKMFPAHKKTGQNLVAYDTQSRSTIRSRHRGKNSDLMRFPRQFSQTRRQWQTSA
;
A
#
# COMPACT_ATOMS: atom_id res chain seq x y z
N MET A 1 -2.45 -7.93 28.07
CA MET A 1 -1.35 -8.30 27.18
C MET A 1 -1.93 -9.31 26.19
N VAL A 2 -1.81 -9.01 24.88
CA VAL A 2 -2.28 -9.94 23.85
C VAL A 2 -1.25 -11.06 23.71
N ALA A 3 -1.70 -12.31 23.64
CA ALA A 3 -0.82 -13.45 23.45
C ALA A 3 -0.22 -13.45 22.05
N PRO A 4 1.09 -13.78 21.88
CA PRO A 4 1.70 -13.93 20.57
C PRO A 4 1.00 -15.04 19.77
N ASN A 5 0.67 -14.75 18.53
CA ASN A 5 0.14 -15.75 17.60
C ASN A 5 1.27 -16.27 16.71
N PRO A 6 1.73 -17.51 16.89
CA PRO A 6 2.83 -18.07 16.11
C PRO A 6 2.47 -18.27 14.62
N GLU A 7 1.18 -18.43 14.31
CA GLU A 7 0.72 -18.62 12.93
C GLU A 7 0.69 -17.30 12.15
N PHE A 8 0.69 -16.15 12.85
CA PHE A 8 0.59 -14.85 12.20
C PHE A 8 1.73 -14.57 11.24
N ILE A 9 2.96 -15.02 11.54
CA ILE A 9 4.09 -14.83 10.63
C ILE A 9 3.91 -15.61 9.32
N SER A 10 3.21 -16.75 9.37
CA SER A 10 2.87 -17.54 8.18
C SER A 10 1.74 -16.85 7.38
N GLU A 11 0.73 -16.32 8.05
CA GLU A 11 -0.33 -15.53 7.46
C GLU A 11 0.26 -14.27 6.78
N LEU A 12 1.18 -13.58 7.44
CA LEU A 12 1.86 -12.41 6.91
C LEU A 12 2.71 -12.76 5.68
N SER A 13 3.41 -13.89 5.72
CA SER A 13 4.19 -14.40 4.58
C SER A 13 3.28 -14.70 3.38
N ALA A 14 2.16 -15.37 3.60
CA ALA A 14 1.18 -15.65 2.57
C ALA A 14 0.58 -14.38 1.95
N ALA A 15 0.50 -13.30 2.72
CA ALA A 15 0.04 -11.98 2.27
C ALA A 15 1.14 -11.15 1.56
N GLY A 16 2.35 -11.69 1.37
CA GLY A 16 3.48 -11.00 0.74
C GLY A 16 4.42 -10.27 1.71
N GLY A 17 4.30 -10.51 3.01
CA GLY A 17 5.10 -9.87 4.06
C GLY A 17 6.30 -10.68 4.54
N ASP A 18 6.86 -11.57 3.73
CA ASP A 18 8.02 -12.44 4.09
C ASP A 18 9.21 -11.68 4.63
N GLY A 19 9.44 -10.47 4.15
CA GLY A 19 10.54 -9.62 4.55
C GLY A 19 10.62 -9.35 6.06
N ALA A 20 9.52 -9.50 6.80
CA ALA A 20 9.51 -9.31 8.24
C ALA A 20 10.50 -10.21 8.97
N LYS A 21 10.70 -11.45 8.51
CA LYS A 21 11.62 -12.45 9.10
C LYS A 21 13.08 -12.03 8.99
N MET A 22 13.45 -11.30 7.94
CA MET A 22 14.83 -10.89 7.67
C MET A 22 15.29 -9.69 8.50
N CYS A 23 14.36 -9.00 9.18
CA CYS A 23 14.65 -7.77 9.90
C CYS A 23 15.42 -8.03 11.21
N PHE A 24 16.64 -7.49 11.34
CA PHE A 24 17.44 -7.58 12.57
C PHE A 24 17.34 -6.36 13.49
N GLN A 25 16.31 -5.50 13.28
CA GLN A 25 15.94 -4.43 14.19
C GLN A 25 16.97 -3.28 14.36
N CYS A 26 17.78 -2.97 13.34
CA CYS A 26 18.82 -1.92 13.42
C CYS A 26 18.28 -0.50 13.63
N GLY A 27 17.04 -0.21 13.25
CA GLY A 27 16.41 1.09 13.44
C GLY A 27 16.60 2.12 12.31
N THR A 28 17.41 1.84 11.29
CA THR A 28 17.69 2.73 10.16
C THR A 28 16.40 3.20 9.46
N CYS A 29 15.45 2.30 9.30
CA CYS A 29 14.14 2.59 8.71
C CYS A 29 13.35 3.65 9.50
N THR A 30 13.37 3.58 10.83
CA THR A 30 12.68 4.54 11.70
C THR A 30 13.38 5.89 11.72
N ALA A 31 14.72 5.90 11.76
CA ALA A 31 15.51 7.13 11.76
C ALA A 31 15.32 7.93 10.46
N GLY A 32 15.16 7.24 9.32
CA GLY A 32 14.97 7.86 8.01
C GLY A 32 13.53 8.17 7.62
N CYS A 33 12.54 7.78 8.43
CA CYS A 33 11.13 7.87 8.05
C CYS A 33 10.60 9.31 8.11
N PRO A 34 10.12 9.91 7.00
CA PRO A 34 9.56 11.25 7.02
C PRO A 34 8.29 11.33 7.88
N SER A 35 7.39 10.34 7.80
CA SER A 35 6.20 10.27 8.63
C SER A 35 6.56 10.17 10.12
N GLY A 36 7.57 9.38 10.47
CA GLY A 36 8.01 9.21 11.84
C GLY A 36 8.63 10.48 12.48
N LYS A 37 8.94 11.51 11.69
CA LYS A 37 9.42 12.80 12.19
C LYS A 37 8.29 13.69 12.73
N ILE A 38 7.10 13.54 12.14
CA ILE A 38 5.95 14.40 12.44
C ILE A 38 4.83 13.66 13.20
N THR A 39 4.91 12.34 13.29
CA THR A 39 3.92 11.48 13.94
C THR A 39 4.57 10.51 14.91
N ALA A 40 3.76 9.79 15.68
CA ALA A 40 4.22 8.70 16.54
C ALA A 40 4.61 7.43 15.78
N TYR A 41 4.51 7.42 14.45
CA TYR A 41 4.81 6.26 13.61
C TYR A 41 6.25 5.75 13.79
N ARG A 42 6.41 4.48 14.07
CA ARG A 42 7.72 3.83 14.27
C ARG A 42 7.75 2.49 13.53
N ILE A 43 8.27 2.51 12.30
CA ILE A 43 8.32 1.33 11.43
C ILE A 43 9.04 0.13 12.09
N ARG A 44 10.14 0.37 12.81
CA ARG A 44 10.84 -0.68 13.55
C ARG A 44 9.94 -1.37 14.58
N LYS A 45 9.07 -0.60 15.25
CA LYS A 45 8.10 -1.15 16.21
C LYS A 45 7.13 -2.10 15.51
N LEU A 46 6.56 -1.69 14.36
CA LEU A 46 5.66 -2.55 13.58
C LEU A 46 6.36 -3.83 13.12
N MET A 47 7.57 -3.72 12.61
CA MET A 47 8.37 -4.89 12.21
C MET A 47 8.62 -5.84 13.38
N ARG A 48 8.91 -5.31 14.58
CA ARG A 48 9.10 -6.13 15.79
C ARG A 48 7.82 -6.80 16.25
N MET A 49 6.72 -6.07 16.25
CA MET A 49 5.40 -6.63 16.60
C MET A 49 5.01 -7.75 15.64
N ALA A 50 5.28 -7.58 14.33
CA ALA A 50 5.04 -8.61 13.32
C ALA A 50 5.87 -9.89 13.60
N GLN A 51 7.16 -9.74 13.93
CA GLN A 51 8.03 -10.87 14.31
C GLN A 51 7.57 -11.58 15.59
N LEU A 52 6.99 -10.86 16.52
CA LEU A 52 6.47 -11.39 17.78
C LEU A 52 5.05 -11.98 17.65
N GLY A 53 4.43 -11.89 16.47
CA GLY A 53 3.09 -12.41 16.26
C GLY A 53 1.97 -11.61 16.95
N LEU A 54 2.20 -10.33 17.25
CA LEU A 54 1.23 -9.46 17.94
C LEU A 54 0.20 -8.90 16.94
N LYS A 55 -0.58 -9.80 16.34
CA LYS A 55 -1.55 -9.47 15.28
C LYS A 55 -2.54 -8.40 15.71
N GLU A 56 -3.22 -8.61 16.84
CA GLU A 56 -4.29 -7.73 17.30
C GLU A 56 -3.80 -6.31 17.60
N ASP A 57 -2.62 -6.19 18.20
CA ASP A 57 -2.01 -4.88 18.49
C ASP A 57 -1.67 -4.12 17.20
N ILE A 58 -1.19 -4.83 16.17
CA ILE A 58 -0.84 -4.24 14.87
C ILE A 58 -2.10 -3.77 14.15
N ILE A 59 -3.10 -4.66 13.97
CA ILE A 59 -4.29 -4.36 13.16
C ILE A 59 -5.20 -3.31 13.80
N SER A 60 -5.13 -3.18 15.13
CA SER A 60 -5.89 -2.16 15.87
C SER A 60 -5.14 -0.83 16.00
N SER A 61 -3.87 -0.77 15.61
CA SER A 61 -3.04 0.42 15.70
C SER A 61 -3.32 1.40 14.54
N GLU A 62 -3.58 2.66 14.87
CA GLU A 62 -3.64 3.75 13.89
C GLU A 62 -2.28 4.00 13.24
N ASP A 63 -1.19 3.69 13.93
CA ASP A 63 0.19 3.87 13.43
C ASP A 63 0.40 3.16 12.09
N LEU A 64 -0.24 2.00 11.86
CA LEU A 64 -0.16 1.24 10.62
C LEU A 64 -0.55 2.08 9.39
N TRP A 65 -1.48 3.02 9.56
CA TRP A 65 -2.03 3.84 8.48
C TRP A 65 -1.24 5.11 8.21
N GLN A 66 -0.26 5.43 9.05
CA GLN A 66 0.58 6.62 8.94
C GLN A 66 1.72 6.48 7.91
N CYS A 67 1.94 5.28 7.37
CA CYS A 67 2.92 5.06 6.32
C CYS A 67 2.47 5.68 5.01
N THR A 68 3.30 6.52 4.40
CA THR A 68 3.06 7.18 3.11
C THR A 68 3.62 6.39 1.92
N THR A 69 4.11 5.17 2.13
CA THR A 69 4.71 4.31 1.09
C THR A 69 5.80 5.00 0.25
N CYS A 70 6.63 5.82 0.89
CA CYS A 70 7.66 6.60 0.21
C CYS A 70 8.96 5.82 -0.10
N TYR A 71 9.05 4.53 0.27
CA TYR A 71 10.18 3.61 0.04
C TYR A 71 11.51 4.00 0.70
N THR A 72 11.66 5.14 1.33
CA THR A 72 12.92 5.59 1.97
C THR A 72 13.47 4.58 2.99
N CYS A 73 12.61 3.88 3.71
CA CYS A 73 13.01 2.85 4.68
C CYS A 73 13.57 1.61 4.01
N GLU A 74 13.10 1.26 2.83
CA GLU A 74 13.51 0.10 2.04
C GLU A 74 14.86 0.37 1.38
N GLU A 75 15.01 1.51 0.69
CA GLU A 75 16.25 1.95 0.06
C GLU A 75 17.43 2.02 1.04
N ARG A 76 17.16 2.38 2.29
CA ARG A 76 18.18 2.49 3.34
C ARG A 76 18.37 1.22 4.17
N CYS A 77 17.64 0.16 3.87
CA CYS A 77 17.72 -1.07 4.65
C CYS A 77 19.01 -1.83 4.34
N PRO A 78 19.93 -2.04 5.32
CA PRO A 78 21.18 -2.76 5.06
C PRO A 78 20.99 -4.26 4.76
N ARG A 79 19.77 -4.78 4.99
CA ARG A 79 19.41 -6.16 4.70
C ARG A 79 18.52 -6.30 3.46
N GLY A 80 18.22 -5.21 2.76
CA GLY A 80 17.32 -5.24 1.61
C GLY A 80 15.92 -5.75 1.93
N VAL A 81 15.43 -5.50 3.15
CA VAL A 81 14.10 -5.94 3.57
C VAL A 81 13.04 -5.13 2.82
N PRO A 82 12.07 -5.76 2.12
CA PRO A 82 10.96 -5.08 1.44
C PRO A 82 9.94 -4.58 2.49
N ILE A 83 10.31 -3.53 3.20
CA ILE A 83 9.57 -3.03 4.37
C ILE A 83 8.19 -2.50 3.97
N VAL A 84 8.09 -1.87 2.81
CA VAL A 84 6.83 -1.32 2.32
C VAL A 84 5.85 -2.43 2.00
N ASP A 85 6.31 -3.53 1.41
CA ASP A 85 5.47 -4.71 1.12
C ASP A 85 4.94 -5.33 2.41
N VAL A 86 5.79 -5.43 3.44
CA VAL A 86 5.34 -5.87 4.78
C VAL A 86 4.24 -4.97 5.33
N VAL A 87 4.36 -3.64 5.21
CA VAL A 87 3.33 -2.70 5.67
C VAL A 87 2.05 -2.85 4.86
N ILE A 88 2.14 -3.04 3.55
CA ILE A 88 0.97 -3.27 2.68
C ILE A 88 0.27 -4.58 3.06
N ALA A 89 1.04 -5.67 3.27
CA ALA A 89 0.50 -6.96 3.71
C ALA A 89 -0.25 -6.83 5.05
N LEU A 90 0.35 -6.11 6.03
CA LEU A 90 -0.29 -5.84 7.31
C LEU A 90 -1.59 -5.04 7.17
N ARG A 91 -1.63 -4.05 6.28
CA ARG A 91 -2.86 -3.29 5.97
C ARG A 91 -3.94 -4.16 5.35
N ASN A 92 -3.56 -5.04 4.42
CA ASN A 92 -4.50 -5.96 3.80
C ASN A 92 -5.11 -6.91 4.83
N ILE A 93 -4.30 -7.45 5.75
CA ILE A 93 -4.77 -8.27 6.87
C ILE A 93 -5.71 -7.46 7.79
N ALA A 94 -5.35 -6.21 8.10
CA ALA A 94 -6.19 -5.34 8.92
C ALA A 94 -7.56 -5.08 8.28
N VAL A 95 -7.60 -4.81 6.98
CA VAL A 95 -8.84 -4.62 6.21
C VAL A 95 -9.68 -5.90 6.18
N ALA A 96 -9.06 -7.08 5.96
CA ALA A 96 -9.74 -8.37 5.99
C ALA A 96 -10.40 -8.65 7.35
N ASN A 97 -9.80 -8.15 8.44
CA ASN A 97 -10.35 -8.21 9.80
C ASN A 97 -11.30 -7.03 10.14
N GLY A 98 -11.73 -6.24 9.16
CA GLY A 98 -12.64 -5.11 9.34
C GLY A 98 -12.05 -3.88 10.03
N LYS A 99 -10.73 -3.85 10.25
CA LYS A 99 -9.99 -2.79 10.95
C LYS A 99 -9.39 -1.79 9.96
N MET A 100 -10.23 -1.09 9.23
CA MET A 100 -9.77 -0.05 8.30
C MET A 100 -9.91 1.34 8.93
N PHE A 101 -8.89 2.19 8.77
CA PHE A 101 -8.93 3.57 9.25
C PHE A 101 -10.07 4.34 8.57
N PRO A 102 -10.94 5.05 9.34
CA PRO A 102 -12.16 5.64 8.81
C PRO A 102 -11.96 6.60 7.63
N ALA A 103 -10.89 7.40 7.66
CA ALA A 103 -10.57 8.33 6.57
C ALA A 103 -10.23 7.59 5.26
N HIS A 104 -9.47 6.50 5.33
CA HIS A 104 -9.16 5.68 4.14
C HIS A 104 -10.40 4.98 3.59
N LYS A 105 -11.27 4.47 4.48
CA LYS A 105 -12.55 3.87 4.10
C LYS A 105 -13.43 4.88 3.35
N LYS A 106 -13.56 6.09 3.89
CA LYS A 106 -14.33 7.17 3.25
C LYS A 106 -13.75 7.56 1.89
N THR A 107 -12.42 7.69 1.79
CA THR A 107 -11.74 7.99 0.52
C THR A 107 -11.99 6.91 -0.53
N GLY A 108 -11.85 5.63 -0.14
CA GLY A 108 -12.14 4.51 -1.04
C GLY A 108 -13.59 4.51 -1.52
N GLN A 109 -14.55 4.73 -0.62
CA GLN A 109 -15.97 4.83 -0.97
C GLN A 109 -16.24 5.99 -1.95
N ASN A 110 -15.64 7.15 -1.72
CA ASN A 110 -15.78 8.30 -2.61
C ASN A 110 -15.20 8.02 -3.99
N LEU A 111 -14.04 7.36 -4.08
CA LEU A 111 -13.41 6.99 -5.36
C LEU A 111 -14.31 6.03 -6.16
N VAL A 112 -14.84 5.00 -5.52
CA VAL A 112 -15.76 4.04 -6.16
C VAL A 112 -17.04 4.75 -6.62
N ALA A 113 -17.63 5.61 -5.79
CA ALA A 113 -18.82 6.37 -6.15
C ALA A 113 -18.56 7.31 -7.33
N TYR A 114 -17.43 8.01 -7.34
CA TYR A 114 -17.04 8.90 -8.43
C TYR A 114 -16.78 8.13 -9.74
N ASP A 115 -16.08 7.01 -9.69
CA ASP A 115 -15.84 6.17 -10.89
C ASP A 115 -17.16 5.65 -11.46
N THR A 116 -18.07 5.17 -10.62
CA THR A 116 -19.39 4.72 -11.05
C THR A 116 -20.19 5.86 -11.71
N GLN A 117 -20.15 7.07 -11.14
CA GLN A 117 -20.84 8.24 -11.68
C GLN A 117 -20.18 8.72 -12.98
N SER A 118 -18.86 8.74 -13.07
CA SER A 118 -18.13 9.12 -14.29
C SER A 118 -18.40 8.16 -15.43
N ARG A 119 -18.41 6.85 -15.17
CA ARG A 119 -18.75 5.82 -16.17
C ARG A 119 -20.19 5.96 -16.68
N SER A 120 -21.14 6.23 -15.81
CA SER A 120 -22.52 6.46 -16.21
C SER A 120 -22.66 7.72 -17.10
N THR A 121 -21.97 8.80 -16.74
CA THR A 121 -21.96 10.06 -17.50
C THR A 121 -21.30 9.90 -18.87
N ILE A 122 -20.17 9.17 -18.94
CA ILE A 122 -19.51 8.85 -20.21
C ILE A 122 -20.41 7.99 -21.08
N ARG A 123 -21.05 6.97 -20.51
CA ARG A 123 -21.96 6.08 -21.25
C ARG A 123 -23.21 6.81 -21.78
N SER A 124 -23.72 7.78 -21.03
CA SER A 124 -24.85 8.62 -21.48
C SER A 124 -24.43 9.57 -22.60
N ARG A 125 -23.25 10.17 -22.55
CA ARG A 125 -22.69 11.01 -23.61
C ARG A 125 -22.41 10.25 -24.91
N HIS A 126 -21.95 8.99 -24.82
CA HIS A 126 -21.72 8.14 -25.99
C HIS A 126 -23.03 7.65 -26.66
N ARG A 127 -24.16 7.65 -25.92
CA ARG A 127 -25.47 7.31 -26.51
C ARG A 127 -26.14 8.47 -27.24
N GLY A 128 -25.68 9.70 -27.01
CA GLY A 128 -26.11 10.91 -27.72
C GLY A 128 -25.04 11.34 -28.70
N LYS A 129 -25.20 10.95 -29.98
CA LYS A 129 -24.51 11.41 -31.18
C LYS A 129 -23.35 12.41 -30.97
N ASN A 130 -22.10 11.93 -30.95
CA ASN A 130 -20.99 12.64 -31.58
C ASN A 130 -19.78 11.70 -31.73
N SER A 131 -19.64 11.14 -32.92
CA SER A 131 -18.52 10.32 -33.37
C SER A 131 -17.25 11.11 -33.65
N ASP A 132 -17.27 12.43 -33.49
CA ASP A 132 -16.17 13.29 -33.97
C ASP A 132 -15.22 13.81 -32.90
N LEU A 133 -15.45 13.56 -31.61
CA LEU A 133 -14.62 14.11 -30.50
C LEU A 133 -13.55 13.16 -29.97
N MET A 134 -13.39 11.95 -30.50
CA MET A 134 -12.31 11.04 -30.14
C MET A 134 -11.34 10.78 -31.30
N ARG A 135 -10.94 11.81 -32.03
CA ARG A 135 -9.68 11.74 -32.79
C ARG A 135 -8.55 12.12 -31.85
N PHE A 136 -8.04 11.17 -31.11
CA PHE A 136 -6.71 11.29 -30.50
C PHE A 136 -5.71 11.56 -31.63
N PRO A 137 -4.84 12.59 -31.51
CA PRO A 137 -3.80 12.83 -32.51
C PRO A 137 -2.96 11.55 -32.68
N ARG A 138 -2.75 11.12 -33.89
CA ARG A 138 -1.96 9.90 -34.22
C ARG A 138 -0.50 9.94 -33.77
N GLN A 139 -0.06 11.00 -33.15
CA GLN A 139 1.30 11.16 -32.61
C GLN A 139 1.62 10.23 -31.43
N PHE A 140 0.63 9.73 -30.68
CA PHE A 140 0.88 8.84 -29.54
C PHE A 140 1.10 7.37 -29.91
N SER A 141 0.84 6.96 -31.14
CA SER A 141 1.05 5.57 -31.61
C SER A 141 2.49 5.29 -32.07
N GLN A 142 3.30 6.32 -32.27
CA GLN A 142 4.68 6.14 -32.77
C GLN A 142 5.69 5.89 -31.62
N THR A 143 5.44 6.43 -30.41
CA THR A 143 6.33 6.24 -29.28
C THR A 143 6.29 4.81 -28.69
N ARG A 144 5.19 4.08 -28.88
CA ARG A 144 5.08 2.70 -28.39
C ARG A 144 5.92 1.68 -29.19
N ARG A 145 6.27 1.98 -30.43
CA ARG A 145 7.10 1.09 -31.28
C ARG A 145 8.60 1.25 -31.02
N GLN A 146 9.05 2.40 -30.53
CA GLN A 146 10.47 2.63 -30.24
C GLN A 146 10.97 1.90 -29.00
N TRP A 147 10.11 1.53 -28.05
CA TRP A 147 10.48 0.81 -26.83
C TRP A 147 10.53 -0.72 -27.01
N GLN A 148 9.98 -1.26 -28.11
CA GLN A 148 9.99 -2.71 -28.35
C GLN A 148 11.18 -3.19 -29.19
N THR A 149 12.00 -2.28 -29.74
CA THR A 149 13.16 -2.63 -30.57
C THR A 149 14.52 -2.40 -29.89
N SER A 150 14.54 -2.08 -28.58
CA SER A 150 15.77 -1.82 -27.80
C SER A 150 15.91 -2.78 -26.60
N ALA A 151 15.32 -3.99 -26.65
CA ALA A 151 15.54 -5.06 -25.68
C ALA A 151 16.15 -6.28 -26.35
#